data_14b589af689679f70e5c124cd9a8d77d
#
_entry.id   14b589af689679f70e5c124cd9a8d77d
#
_cell.length_a   1.000
_cell.length_b   1.000
_cell.length_c   1.000
_cell.angle_alpha   90.00
_cell.angle_beta   90.00
_cell.angle_gamma   90.00
#
_symmetry.space_group_name_H-M   'P 1'
#
loop_
_entity.id
_entity.type
_entity.pdbx_description
1 polymer ?
#
loop_
_entity_poly.entity_id
_entity_poly.type
_entity_poly.pdbx_seq_one_letter_code
_entity_poly.pdbx_strand_id
1 'polypeptide(L)'
;LELEYADWYPAADGEGFTLVVNDPFAELDTWSDSDNWRSGAVELGTPGYSEDGGGPRGLRLPGDANQDGLLDVSDPVRLLRQLYLGVAGELPCDGEALGEGGNLTLLDSNGDSSVNLADAVYLLSYMFQNGPSPVLGAECVRIEGCLSQCRR
;
A
#
# COMPACT_ATOMS: atom_id res chain seq x y z
N LEU A 1 -17.11 -22.35 -7.22
CA LEU A 1 -17.44 -22.02 -5.84
C LEU A 1 -18.90 -21.58 -5.84
N GLU A 2 -19.78 -22.29 -5.18
CA GLU A 2 -21.17 -21.91 -4.98
C GLU A 2 -21.28 -21.46 -3.53
N LEU A 3 -21.44 -20.16 -3.30
CA LEU A 3 -21.70 -19.59 -1.99
C LEU A 3 -23.21 -19.63 -1.77
N GLU A 4 -23.69 -20.53 -0.91
CA GLU A 4 -25.03 -20.41 -0.36
C GLU A 4 -25.04 -19.30 0.68
N TYR A 5 -25.36 -18.13 0.24
CA TYR A 5 -25.58 -16.95 1.07
C TYR A 5 -27.02 -16.96 1.58
N ALA A 6 -27.21 -17.38 2.80
CA ALA A 6 -28.50 -17.34 3.47
C ALA A 6 -28.32 -16.64 4.80
N ASP A 7 -28.90 -15.46 4.97
CA ASP A 7 -29.11 -14.73 6.23
C ASP A 7 -27.93 -14.69 7.23
N TRP A 8 -26.69 -14.85 6.72
CA TRP A 8 -25.51 -14.90 7.57
C TRP A 8 -25.34 -13.59 8.36
N TYR A 9 -25.58 -12.47 7.68
CA TYR A 9 -25.37 -11.13 8.25
C TYR A 9 -26.51 -10.20 7.82
N PRO A 10 -27.52 -9.97 8.69
CA PRO A 10 -28.68 -9.14 8.36
C PRO A 10 -28.34 -7.72 7.87
N ALA A 11 -27.28 -7.11 8.39
CA ALA A 11 -26.83 -5.79 7.95
C ALA A 11 -26.32 -5.78 6.49
N ALA A 12 -25.80 -6.90 6.00
CA ALA A 12 -25.42 -7.06 4.61
C ALA A 12 -26.59 -7.49 3.70
N ASP A 13 -27.74 -7.80 4.28
CA ASP A 13 -28.95 -8.21 3.57
C ASP A 13 -29.97 -7.05 3.50
N GLY A 14 -29.71 -6.09 2.63
CA GLY A 14 -30.64 -5.00 2.31
C GLY A 14 -30.45 -3.71 3.11
N GLU A 15 -29.57 -3.66 4.11
CA GLU A 15 -29.28 -2.44 4.89
C GLU A 15 -28.13 -1.62 4.28
N GLY A 16 -27.61 -2.00 3.10
CA GLY A 16 -26.61 -1.24 2.38
C GLY A 16 -25.15 -1.59 2.73
N PHE A 17 -24.90 -2.51 3.66
CA PHE A 17 -23.56 -2.97 3.98
C PHE A 17 -23.14 -4.12 3.07
N THR A 18 -21.83 -4.23 2.82
CA THR A 18 -21.25 -5.32 2.03
C THR A 18 -20.92 -6.51 2.91
N LEU A 19 -20.81 -7.69 2.31
CA LEU A 19 -20.23 -8.86 2.96
C LEU A 19 -18.72 -8.86 2.69
N VAL A 20 -17.92 -8.97 3.74
CA VAL A 20 -16.47 -8.89 3.68
C VAL A 20 -15.86 -10.16 4.26
N VAL A 21 -14.92 -10.75 3.53
CA VAL A 21 -14.15 -11.91 4.01
C VAL A 21 -13.13 -11.46 5.08
N ASN A 22 -13.03 -12.19 6.18
CA ASN A 22 -12.12 -11.86 7.29
C ASN A 22 -10.65 -12.01 6.89
N ASP A 23 -10.32 -13.07 6.14
CA ASP A 23 -8.98 -13.29 5.57
C ASP A 23 -9.07 -13.54 4.06
N PRO A 24 -8.72 -12.55 3.22
CA PRO A 24 -8.75 -12.70 1.75
C PRO A 24 -7.68 -13.66 1.21
N PHE A 25 -6.78 -14.16 2.05
CA PHE A 25 -5.73 -15.12 1.69
C PHE A 25 -5.99 -16.53 2.22
N ALA A 26 -7.10 -16.73 2.96
CA ALA A 26 -7.52 -18.05 3.42
C ALA A 26 -7.77 -19.02 2.24
N GLU A 27 -7.64 -20.29 2.50
CA GLU A 27 -7.97 -21.35 1.53
C GLU A 27 -9.42 -21.19 1.04
N LEU A 28 -9.64 -21.34 -0.26
CA LEU A 28 -10.95 -21.04 -0.89
C LEU A 28 -12.10 -21.94 -0.37
N ASP A 29 -11.79 -23.12 0.15
CA ASP A 29 -12.78 -24.02 0.75
C ASP A 29 -13.35 -23.48 2.07
N THR A 30 -12.58 -22.65 2.79
CA THR A 30 -13.04 -21.99 4.03
C THR A 30 -14.03 -20.85 3.78
N TRP A 31 -14.14 -20.37 2.54
CA TRP A 31 -15.03 -19.26 2.18
C TRP A 31 -16.51 -19.63 2.18
N SER A 32 -16.84 -20.93 2.23
CA SER A 32 -18.21 -21.41 2.42
C SER A 32 -18.70 -21.39 3.88
N ASP A 33 -17.82 -21.04 4.82
CA ASP A 33 -18.14 -20.96 6.25
C ASP A 33 -18.45 -19.49 6.63
N SER A 34 -19.61 -19.28 7.27
CA SER A 34 -20.06 -17.95 7.72
C SER A 34 -19.07 -17.28 8.66
N ASP A 35 -18.34 -18.05 9.49
CA ASP A 35 -17.40 -17.52 10.48
C ASP A 35 -16.20 -16.82 9.81
N ASN A 36 -15.96 -17.07 8.52
CA ASN A 36 -14.91 -16.42 7.74
C ASN A 36 -15.36 -15.11 7.07
N TRP A 37 -16.59 -14.68 7.31
CA TRP A 37 -17.15 -13.45 6.78
C TRP A 37 -17.61 -12.53 7.90
N ARG A 38 -17.88 -11.29 7.57
CA ARG A 38 -18.48 -10.28 8.44
C ARG A 38 -19.26 -9.26 7.62
N SER A 39 -20.15 -8.53 8.26
CA SER A 39 -20.71 -7.32 7.65
C SER A 39 -19.62 -6.27 7.51
N GLY A 40 -19.62 -5.56 6.41
CA GLY A 40 -18.78 -4.38 6.22
C GLY A 40 -19.09 -3.30 7.28
N ALA A 41 -18.11 -2.46 7.55
CA ALA A 41 -18.24 -1.35 8.49
C ALA A 41 -18.76 -0.07 7.81
N VAL A 42 -18.73 -0.02 6.48
CA VAL A 42 -19.11 1.17 5.68
C VAL A 42 -20.29 0.83 4.77
N GLU A 43 -21.31 1.67 4.80
CA GLU A 43 -22.47 1.57 3.90
C GLU A 43 -21.99 1.73 2.44
N LEU A 44 -22.50 0.91 1.52
CA LEU A 44 -22.08 0.79 0.12
C LEU A 44 -20.68 0.19 -0.10
N GLY A 45 -20.02 -0.22 0.96
CA GLY A 45 -18.72 -0.88 0.92
C GLY A 45 -17.53 0.02 0.62
N THR A 46 -16.35 -0.57 0.60
CA THR A 46 -15.08 0.12 0.33
C THR A 46 -14.32 -0.55 -0.82
N PRO A 47 -14.77 -0.40 -2.09
CA PRO A 47 -14.11 -1.06 -3.22
C PRO A 47 -12.63 -0.70 -3.29
N GLY A 48 -11.76 -1.71 -3.19
CA GLY A 48 -10.30 -1.53 -3.25
C GLY A 48 -9.62 -1.11 -1.94
N TYR A 49 -10.39 -0.97 -0.84
CA TYR A 49 -9.86 -0.60 0.47
C TYR A 49 -10.14 -1.70 1.50
N SER A 50 -9.27 -1.80 2.52
CA SER A 50 -9.55 -2.62 3.70
C SER A 50 -10.45 -1.85 4.66
N GLU A 51 -11.52 -2.49 5.17
CA GLU A 51 -12.43 -1.86 6.14
C GLU A 51 -11.88 -1.78 7.58
N ASP A 52 -10.74 -2.39 7.85
CA ASP A 52 -10.09 -2.39 9.16
C ASP A 52 -9.42 -1.05 9.51
N GLY A 53 -9.76 0.02 8.77
CA GLY A 53 -9.21 1.37 8.97
C GLY A 53 -7.84 1.58 8.32
N GLY A 54 -7.33 0.57 7.64
CA GLY A 54 -6.18 0.69 6.76
C GLY A 54 -6.63 1.01 5.34
N GLY A 55 -6.05 2.02 4.72
CA GLY A 55 -6.18 2.29 3.29
C GLY A 55 -5.77 1.09 2.42
N PRO A 56 -5.74 1.22 1.10
CA PRO A 56 -5.32 0.14 0.21
C PRO A 56 -3.94 -0.38 0.62
N ARG A 57 -3.80 -1.71 0.67
CA ARG A 57 -2.51 -2.37 0.94
C ARG A 57 -1.95 -2.92 -0.36
N GLY A 58 -1.35 -2.04 -1.14
CA GLY A 58 -0.78 -2.42 -2.44
C GLY A 58 0.64 -2.97 -2.34
N LEU A 59 1.00 -3.81 -3.33
CA LEU A 59 2.37 -4.23 -3.54
C LEU A 59 3.16 -3.09 -4.15
N ARG A 60 4.19 -2.61 -3.44
CA ARG A 60 5.05 -1.50 -3.84
C ARG A 60 6.52 -1.88 -3.70
N LEU A 61 7.33 -1.31 -4.56
CA LEU A 61 8.79 -1.41 -4.47
C LEU A 61 9.30 -0.27 -3.58
N PRO A 62 9.91 -0.54 -2.41
CA PRO A 62 10.40 0.51 -1.54
C PRO A 62 11.41 1.42 -2.24
N GLY A 63 11.21 2.74 -2.13
CA GLY A 63 12.03 3.73 -2.80
C GLY A 63 11.60 4.11 -4.22
N ASP A 64 10.62 3.42 -4.83
CA ASP A 64 10.06 3.75 -6.15
C ASP A 64 9.20 5.03 -6.07
N ALA A 65 9.87 6.16 -6.19
CA ALA A 65 9.26 7.48 -6.06
C ALA A 65 8.53 7.93 -7.33
N ASN A 66 8.94 7.44 -8.49
CA ASN A 66 8.34 7.77 -9.78
C ASN A 66 7.21 6.84 -10.19
N GLN A 67 7.03 5.72 -9.47
CA GLN A 67 5.97 4.74 -9.63
C GLN A 67 6.04 3.94 -10.95
N ASP A 68 7.23 3.71 -11.49
CA ASP A 68 7.41 2.93 -12.71
C ASP A 68 7.64 1.42 -12.46
N GLY A 69 7.77 1.02 -11.18
CA GLY A 69 7.98 -0.36 -10.75
C GLY A 69 9.42 -0.82 -10.85
N LEU A 70 10.36 0.09 -11.07
CA LEU A 70 11.79 -0.16 -11.07
C LEU A 70 12.45 0.69 -9.97
N LEU A 71 13.53 0.20 -9.40
CA LEU A 71 14.33 0.98 -8.46
C LEU A 71 15.62 1.40 -9.16
N ASP A 72 15.64 2.62 -9.67
CA ASP A 72 16.78 3.16 -10.42
C ASP A 72 17.05 4.64 -10.08
N VAL A 73 17.97 5.27 -10.83
CA VAL A 73 18.39 6.66 -10.57
C VAL A 73 17.26 7.68 -10.72
N SER A 74 16.20 7.34 -11.43
CA SER A 74 15.05 8.25 -11.60
C SER A 74 14.28 8.49 -10.30
N ASP A 75 14.29 7.52 -9.36
CA ASP A 75 13.60 7.61 -8.07
C ASP A 75 14.19 8.66 -7.14
N PRO A 76 15.49 8.59 -6.77
CA PRO A 76 16.07 9.64 -5.96
C PRO A 76 16.03 11.00 -6.64
N VAL A 77 16.14 11.08 -7.97
CA VAL A 77 15.96 12.35 -8.70
C VAL A 77 14.51 12.84 -8.61
N ARG A 78 13.53 11.97 -8.72
CA ARG A 78 12.10 12.31 -8.54
C ARG A 78 11.86 12.82 -7.12
N LEU A 79 12.36 12.11 -6.10
CA LEU A 79 12.24 12.48 -4.70
C LEU A 79 12.85 13.88 -4.44
N LEU A 80 14.06 14.13 -4.92
CA LEU A 80 14.71 15.44 -4.80
C LEU A 80 13.92 16.58 -5.47
N ARG A 81 13.33 16.31 -6.64
CA ARG A 81 12.49 17.29 -7.32
C ARG A 81 11.25 17.64 -6.52
N GLN A 82 10.61 16.65 -5.89
CA GLN A 82 9.45 16.90 -5.03
C GLN A 82 9.83 17.69 -3.78
N LEU A 83 10.94 17.33 -3.13
CA LEU A 83 11.40 17.98 -1.90
C LEU A 83 11.83 19.45 -2.10
N TYR A 84 12.50 19.77 -3.19
CA TYR A 84 13.16 21.07 -3.35
C TYR A 84 12.61 21.96 -4.45
N LEU A 85 11.96 21.41 -5.46
CA LEU A 85 11.43 22.20 -6.57
C LEU A 85 9.91 22.35 -6.49
N GLY A 86 9.25 21.73 -5.52
CA GLY A 86 7.80 21.78 -5.37
C GLY A 86 7.08 21.32 -6.63
N VAL A 87 7.70 20.43 -7.42
CA VAL A 87 7.06 19.90 -8.62
C VAL A 87 5.84 19.11 -8.19
N ALA A 88 4.68 19.74 -8.36
CA ALA A 88 3.40 19.09 -8.12
C ALA A 88 3.33 17.82 -8.96
N GLY A 89 3.26 16.69 -8.31
CA GLY A 89 3.03 15.39 -8.88
C GLY A 89 2.18 14.62 -7.90
N GLU A 90 1.45 13.64 -8.39
CA GLU A 90 0.70 12.75 -7.53
C GLU A 90 1.65 12.07 -6.54
N LEU A 91 1.25 12.06 -5.27
CA LEU A 91 1.94 11.29 -4.25
C LEU A 91 1.77 9.80 -4.55
N PRO A 92 2.79 8.97 -4.30
CA PRO A 92 2.74 7.56 -4.66
C PRO A 92 1.71 6.75 -3.85
N CYS A 93 1.35 7.23 -2.68
CA CYS A 93 0.42 6.59 -1.77
C CYS A 93 -0.50 7.64 -1.13
N ASP A 94 -1.33 7.22 -0.18
CA ASP A 94 -2.16 8.13 0.61
C ASP A 94 -1.32 9.05 1.53
N GLY A 95 -1.97 10.08 2.05
CA GLY A 95 -1.33 11.12 2.84
C GLY A 95 -1.26 12.43 2.07
N GLU A 96 -1.19 13.54 2.80
CA GLU A 96 -1.14 14.89 2.23
C GLU A 96 0.30 15.35 1.93
N ALA A 97 1.29 14.62 2.47
CA ALA A 97 2.71 14.94 2.31
C ALA A 97 3.56 13.68 2.11
N LEU A 98 4.80 13.89 1.62
CA LEU A 98 5.78 12.81 1.43
C LEU A 98 6.13 12.07 2.72
N GLY A 99 6.10 12.75 3.86
CA GLY A 99 6.42 12.20 5.19
C GLY A 99 5.22 11.64 5.94
N GLU A 100 4.13 11.28 5.28
CA GLU A 100 2.89 10.81 5.92
C GLU A 100 2.36 9.54 5.27
N GLY A 101 1.67 8.73 6.08
CA GLY A 101 0.95 7.54 5.61
C GLY A 101 1.81 6.55 4.84
N GLY A 102 1.28 6.03 3.76
CA GLY A 102 1.98 5.11 2.87
C GLY A 102 3.18 5.75 2.16
N ASN A 103 3.16 7.08 1.95
CA ASN A 103 4.29 7.80 1.35
C ASN A 103 5.53 7.73 2.23
N LEU A 104 5.39 7.97 3.54
CA LEU A 104 6.49 7.82 4.48
C LEU A 104 7.07 6.41 4.42
N THR A 105 6.20 5.40 4.52
CA THR A 105 6.62 3.99 4.51
C THR A 105 7.34 3.60 3.21
N LEU A 106 6.89 4.13 2.07
CA LEU A 106 7.48 3.84 0.76
C LEU A 106 8.84 4.53 0.54
N LEU A 107 8.98 5.79 1.00
CA LEU A 107 10.06 6.69 0.60
C LEU A 107 11.15 6.86 1.67
N ASP A 108 10.87 6.53 2.94
CA ASP A 108 11.86 6.48 4.02
C ASP A 108 12.80 5.29 3.81
N SER A 109 13.81 5.50 3.00
CA SER A 109 14.72 4.44 2.58
C SER A 109 15.74 4.07 3.63
N ASN A 110 16.10 5.02 4.52
CA ASN A 110 17.08 4.84 5.57
C ASN A 110 16.48 4.43 6.92
N GLY A 111 15.13 4.53 7.08
CA GLY A 111 14.40 4.12 8.28
C GLY A 111 14.48 5.10 9.44
N ASP A 112 14.72 6.39 9.17
CA ASP A 112 14.82 7.42 10.21
C ASP A 112 13.48 8.10 10.55
N SER A 113 12.39 7.62 9.96
CA SER A 113 11.02 8.15 10.10
C SER A 113 10.83 9.56 9.52
N SER A 114 11.64 9.92 8.55
CA SER A 114 11.55 11.22 7.86
C SER A 114 11.88 11.07 6.39
N VAL A 115 11.07 11.62 5.50
CA VAL A 115 11.39 11.65 4.06
C VAL A 115 12.11 12.96 3.74
N ASN A 116 13.40 12.88 3.43
CA ASN A 116 14.26 14.04 3.19
C ASN A 116 15.44 13.72 2.23
N LEU A 117 16.44 14.61 2.17
CA LEU A 117 17.63 14.42 1.33
C LEU A 117 18.38 13.12 1.64
N ALA A 118 18.40 12.70 2.91
CA ALA A 118 19.15 11.52 3.32
C ALA A 118 18.64 10.23 2.62
N ASP A 119 17.33 10.13 2.36
CA ASP A 119 16.74 8.99 1.66
C ASP A 119 17.19 8.91 0.22
N ALA A 120 17.20 10.05 -0.48
CA ALA A 120 17.69 10.08 -1.85
C ALA A 120 19.18 9.70 -1.93
N VAL A 121 20.00 10.21 -0.98
CA VAL A 121 21.42 9.87 -0.88
C VAL A 121 21.61 8.39 -0.53
N TYR A 122 20.76 7.86 0.35
CA TYR A 122 20.78 6.44 0.74
C TYR A 122 20.53 5.52 -0.46
N LEU A 123 19.50 5.83 -1.27
CA LEU A 123 19.19 5.09 -2.51
C LEU A 123 20.36 5.17 -3.50
N LEU A 124 20.95 6.36 -3.71
CA LEU A 124 22.11 6.51 -4.58
C LEU A 124 23.32 5.71 -4.07
N SER A 125 23.55 5.68 -2.76
CA SER A 125 24.61 4.87 -2.16
C SER A 125 24.37 3.37 -2.37
N TYR A 126 23.14 2.91 -2.20
CA TYR A 126 22.74 1.52 -2.49
C TYR A 126 23.05 1.16 -3.95
N MET A 127 22.63 2.00 -4.91
CA MET A 127 22.76 1.71 -6.34
C MET A 127 24.20 1.78 -6.85
N PHE A 128 25.01 2.71 -6.37
CA PHE A 128 26.28 3.03 -6.98
C PHE A 128 27.51 2.76 -6.09
N GLN A 129 27.32 2.65 -4.78
CA GLN A 129 28.42 2.50 -3.82
C GLN A 129 28.36 1.18 -3.04
N ASN A 130 27.48 0.26 -3.48
CA ASN A 130 27.27 -1.01 -2.77
C ASN A 130 26.83 -0.79 -1.30
N GLY A 131 26.11 0.30 -1.05
CA GLY A 131 25.52 0.61 0.25
C GLY A 131 24.43 -0.40 0.65
N PRO A 132 23.93 -0.32 1.88
CA PRO A 132 22.86 -1.20 2.33
C PRO A 132 21.57 -0.96 1.55
N SER A 133 20.75 -2.01 1.40
CA SER A 133 19.43 -1.91 0.77
C SER A 133 18.49 -1.01 1.57
N PRO A 134 17.44 -0.46 0.95
CA PRO A 134 16.36 0.20 1.66
C PRO A 134 15.87 -0.64 2.85
N VAL A 135 15.39 0.00 3.89
CA VAL A 135 15.02 -0.66 5.16
C VAL A 135 13.94 -1.75 4.98
N LEU A 136 13.04 -1.55 4.03
CA LEU A 136 12.01 -2.54 3.65
C LEU A 136 12.47 -3.52 2.57
N GLY A 137 13.75 -3.46 2.15
CA GLY A 137 14.31 -4.27 1.07
C GLY A 137 14.13 -3.65 -0.31
N ALA A 138 14.60 -4.37 -1.34
CA ALA A 138 14.54 -3.98 -2.74
C ALA A 138 13.61 -4.89 -3.56
N GLU A 139 12.64 -5.49 -2.90
CA GLU A 139 11.59 -6.31 -3.50
C GLU A 139 10.21 -5.73 -3.16
N CYS A 140 9.19 -6.10 -3.93
CA CYS A 140 7.85 -5.62 -3.71
C CYS A 140 7.27 -6.12 -2.39
N VAL A 141 6.89 -5.18 -1.53
CA VAL A 141 6.24 -5.43 -0.23
C VAL A 141 4.86 -4.79 -0.18
N ARG A 142 4.02 -5.25 0.73
CA ARG A 142 2.71 -4.62 0.96
C ARG A 142 2.88 -3.39 1.82
N ILE A 143 2.44 -2.25 1.32
CA ILE A 143 2.45 -0.97 2.03
C ILE A 143 1.01 -0.48 2.19
N GLU A 144 0.62 -0.21 3.42
CA GLU A 144 -0.67 0.37 3.75
C GLU A 144 -0.78 1.79 3.20
N GLY A 145 -1.96 2.15 2.69
CA GLY A 145 -2.19 3.43 2.04
C GLY A 145 -1.70 3.52 0.59
N CYS A 146 -1.19 2.44 0.02
CA CYS A 146 -0.71 2.44 -1.36
C CYS A 146 -1.55 1.53 -2.27
N LEU A 147 -1.72 1.93 -3.52
CA LEU A 147 -2.24 1.06 -4.58
C LEU A 147 -1.11 0.17 -5.13
N SER A 148 -1.45 -1.04 -5.60
CA SER A 148 -0.45 -1.95 -6.19
C SER A 148 0.13 -1.40 -7.48
N GLN A 149 1.46 -1.38 -7.58
CA GLN A 149 2.22 -1.06 -8.78
C GLN A 149 3.05 -2.26 -9.26
N CYS A 150 3.52 -3.09 -8.34
CA CYS A 150 4.25 -4.29 -8.71
C CYS A 150 3.31 -5.31 -9.37
N ARG A 151 3.75 -5.87 -10.47
CA ARG A 151 3.13 -7.05 -11.08
C ARG A 151 3.80 -8.30 -10.53
N ARG A 152 3.00 -9.29 -10.15
CA ARG A 152 3.47 -10.64 -9.86
C ARG A 152 3.87 -11.35 -11.13
#